data_65cf5dd035738c9a0a900d7f6047b999
#
_entry.id   65cf5dd035738c9a0a900d7f6047b999
#
_cell.length_a   1.000
_cell.length_b   1.000
_cell.length_c   1.000
_cell.angle_alpha   90.00
_cell.angle_beta   90.00
_cell.angle_gamma   90.00
#
_symmetry.space_group_name_H-M   'P 1'
#
loop_
_entity.id
_entity.type
_entity.pdbx_description
1 polymer ?
#
loop_
_entity_poly.entity_id
_entity_poly.type
_entity_poly.pdbx_seq_one_letter_code
_entity_poly.pdbx_strand_id
1 'polypeptide(L)'
;MRLAQAGGAAGREAAAELLERWRGPVYAWCRRFAREHELALDLAQDVLLSVYRSLGSFEFRAPFGAWVFTITRHRCIRAMRPVALVRDDGAEMDELRHPEAGPEESAEGRIREEQVLEAIREELDPQEQQALWLRCIERMPVDEVTRVLGVESATGARGLLQTARRKLRAALERRGIAIEEGDAT
;
A
#
# COMPACT_ATOMS: atom_id res chain seq x y z
N MET A 1 8.95 -17.95 -0.33
CA MET A 1 8.38 -17.10 0.70
C MET A 1 8.40 -17.73 2.10
N ARG A 2 7.62 -18.78 2.38
CA ARG A 2 7.66 -19.46 3.71
C ARG A 2 9.05 -19.95 4.10
N LEU A 3 9.85 -20.44 3.15
CA LEU A 3 11.25 -20.85 3.40
C LEU A 3 12.11 -19.64 3.83
N ALA A 4 11.89 -18.47 3.24
CA ALA A 4 12.61 -17.25 3.60
C ALA A 4 12.31 -16.77 5.04
N GLN A 5 11.17 -17.17 5.63
CA GLN A 5 10.81 -16.89 7.02
C GLN A 5 11.35 -17.95 8.01
N ALA A 6 11.74 -19.13 7.52
CA ALA A 6 12.13 -20.26 8.38
C ALA A 6 13.47 -20.10 9.11
N GLY A 7 14.27 -19.07 8.76
CA GLY A 7 15.60 -18.86 9.34
C GLY A 7 16.64 -19.89 8.87
N GLY A 8 17.82 -19.90 9.51
CA GLY A 8 18.93 -20.76 9.11
C GLY A 8 19.59 -20.35 7.79
N ALA A 9 20.49 -21.19 7.25
CA ALA A 9 21.23 -20.90 6.01
C ALA A 9 20.29 -20.87 4.78
N ALA A 10 19.45 -21.90 4.63
CA ALA A 10 18.48 -21.99 3.53
C ALA A 10 17.43 -20.86 3.56
N GLY A 11 17.00 -20.44 4.75
CA GLY A 11 16.08 -19.30 4.89
C GLY A 11 16.71 -17.98 4.47
N ARG A 12 17.98 -17.76 4.81
CA ARG A 12 18.72 -16.55 4.37
C ARG A 12 18.90 -16.51 2.85
N GLU A 13 19.24 -17.64 2.24
CA GLU A 13 19.40 -17.76 0.79
C GLU A 13 18.08 -17.47 0.07
N ALA A 14 16.97 -18.09 0.51
CA ALA A 14 15.64 -17.83 -0.02
C ALA A 14 15.19 -16.37 0.16
N ALA A 15 15.55 -15.73 1.27
CA ALA A 15 15.28 -14.32 1.52
C ALA A 15 16.08 -13.43 0.56
N ALA A 16 17.36 -13.74 0.36
CA ALA A 16 18.22 -12.99 -0.58
C ALA A 16 17.68 -13.07 -2.02
N GLU A 17 17.31 -14.27 -2.48
CA GLU A 17 16.69 -14.43 -3.80
C GLU A 17 15.38 -13.67 -3.94
N LEU A 18 14.54 -13.69 -2.89
CA LEU A 18 13.29 -12.94 -2.87
C LEU A 18 13.54 -11.42 -2.97
N LEU A 19 14.48 -10.90 -2.20
CA LEU A 19 14.82 -9.47 -2.20
C LEU A 19 15.43 -9.04 -3.54
N GLU A 20 16.25 -9.87 -4.16
CA GLU A 20 16.82 -9.57 -5.47
C GLU A 20 15.74 -9.42 -6.55
N ARG A 21 14.69 -10.25 -6.53
CA ARG A 21 13.52 -10.10 -7.43
C ARG A 21 12.80 -8.77 -7.24
N TRP A 22 12.79 -8.23 -6.01
CA TRP A 22 12.09 -6.99 -5.68
C TRP A 22 12.97 -5.75 -5.76
N ARG A 23 14.26 -5.90 -5.96
CA ARG A 23 15.23 -4.80 -6.05
C ARG A 23 14.85 -3.78 -7.14
N GLY A 24 14.57 -4.24 -8.35
CA GLY A 24 14.15 -3.40 -9.46
C GLY A 24 12.85 -2.63 -9.20
N PRO A 25 11.74 -3.32 -8.83
CA PRO A 25 10.50 -2.65 -8.44
C PRO A 25 10.65 -1.64 -7.31
N VAL A 26 11.35 -2.00 -6.23
CA VAL A 26 11.59 -1.08 -5.09
C VAL A 26 12.37 0.15 -5.53
N TYR A 27 13.44 -0.01 -6.31
CA TYR A 27 14.19 1.12 -6.86
C TYR A 27 13.30 2.02 -7.74
N ALA A 28 12.50 1.43 -8.65
CA ALA A 28 11.59 2.19 -9.50
C ALA A 28 10.58 3.00 -8.69
N TRP A 29 10.09 2.45 -7.57
CA TRP A 29 9.20 3.17 -6.66
C TRP A 29 9.94 4.30 -5.93
N CYS A 30 11.16 4.06 -5.42
CA CYS A 30 11.98 5.09 -4.78
C CYS A 30 12.29 6.27 -5.72
N ARG A 31 12.54 6.00 -7.02
CA ARG A 31 12.75 7.01 -8.05
C ARG A 31 11.59 7.99 -8.23
N ARG A 32 10.39 7.65 -7.82
CA ARG A 32 9.21 8.52 -7.88
C ARG A 32 9.21 9.55 -6.76
N PHE A 33 9.88 9.25 -5.64
CA PHE A 33 10.02 10.14 -4.49
C PHE A 33 11.33 10.93 -4.56
N ALA A 34 12.43 10.28 -4.94
CA ALA A 34 13.75 10.87 -5.03
C ALA A 34 14.13 11.18 -6.49
N ARG A 35 14.40 12.46 -6.78
CA ARG A 35 14.80 12.89 -8.14
C ARG A 35 16.24 12.48 -8.46
N GLU A 36 17.10 12.46 -7.46
CA GLU A 36 18.51 12.10 -7.59
C GLU A 36 18.68 10.57 -7.59
N HIS A 37 19.55 10.08 -8.47
CA HIS A 37 19.81 8.65 -8.63
C HIS A 37 20.38 8.03 -7.36
N GLU A 38 21.41 8.66 -6.77
CA GLU A 38 22.09 8.18 -5.56
C GLU A 38 21.11 8.09 -4.38
N LEU A 39 20.30 9.14 -4.16
CA LEU A 39 19.29 9.14 -3.11
C LEU A 39 18.26 8.03 -3.31
N ALA A 40 17.86 7.75 -4.55
CA ALA A 40 16.93 6.65 -4.83
C ALA A 40 17.56 5.28 -4.58
N LEU A 41 18.85 5.12 -4.83
CA LEU A 41 19.59 3.88 -4.51
C LEU A 41 19.71 3.67 -3.01
N ASP A 42 20.05 4.70 -2.25
CA ASP A 42 20.14 4.64 -0.79
C ASP A 42 18.78 4.29 -0.17
N LEU A 43 17.72 4.95 -0.61
CA LEU A 43 16.36 4.66 -0.17
C LEU A 43 15.94 3.22 -0.51
N ALA A 44 16.28 2.73 -1.70
CA ALA A 44 15.95 1.37 -2.10
C ALA A 44 16.69 0.33 -1.23
N GLN A 45 17.94 0.60 -0.87
CA GLN A 45 18.71 -0.25 0.03
C GLN A 45 18.10 -0.28 1.44
N ASP A 46 17.75 0.88 2.00
CA ASP A 46 17.09 1.00 3.30
C ASP A 46 15.74 0.28 3.34
N VAL A 47 14.97 0.38 2.25
CA VAL A 47 13.70 -0.33 2.11
C VAL A 47 13.92 -1.84 2.11
N LEU A 48 14.85 -2.35 1.29
CA LEU A 48 15.13 -3.79 1.22
C LEU A 48 15.62 -4.35 2.55
N LEU A 49 16.44 -3.60 3.30
CA LEU A 49 16.84 -3.96 4.66
C LEU A 49 15.65 -4.00 5.61
N SER A 50 14.72 -3.05 5.48
CA SER A 50 13.49 -3.03 6.29
C SER A 50 12.58 -4.20 5.97
N VAL A 51 12.39 -4.51 4.69
CA VAL A 51 11.65 -5.69 4.22
C VAL A 51 12.28 -6.97 4.79
N TYR A 52 13.61 -7.10 4.73
CA TYR A 52 14.31 -8.26 5.27
C TYR A 52 14.05 -8.44 6.77
N ARG A 53 14.22 -7.36 7.56
CA ARG A 53 14.01 -7.38 9.01
C ARG A 53 12.58 -7.74 9.40
N SER A 54 11.62 -7.30 8.59
CA SER A 54 10.19 -7.50 8.84
C SER A 54 9.62 -8.74 8.16
N LEU A 55 10.44 -9.50 7.42
CA LEU A 55 9.98 -10.64 6.64
C LEU A 55 9.32 -11.71 7.52
N GLY A 56 9.83 -11.90 8.74
CA GLY A 56 9.29 -12.85 9.72
C GLY A 56 7.88 -12.53 10.18
N SER A 57 7.48 -11.24 10.18
CA SER A 57 6.15 -10.78 10.59
C SER A 57 5.13 -10.73 9.45
N PHE A 58 5.52 -11.06 8.22
CA PHE A 58 4.59 -11.06 7.09
C PHE A 58 3.59 -12.22 7.18
N GLU A 59 2.31 -11.91 7.39
CA GLU A 59 1.24 -12.87 7.70
C GLU A 59 0.47 -13.39 6.48
N PHE A 60 0.89 -13.08 5.26
CA PHE A 60 0.21 -13.50 4.01
C PHE A 60 -1.24 -12.99 3.87
N ARG A 61 -1.64 -11.95 4.60
CA ARG A 61 -2.97 -11.35 4.48
C ARG A 61 -3.14 -10.51 3.20
N ALA A 62 -2.04 -10.12 2.57
CA ALA A 62 -1.99 -9.35 1.32
C ALA A 62 -0.92 -9.93 0.40
N PRO A 63 -0.95 -9.63 -0.92
CA PRO A 63 0.15 -9.93 -1.82
C PRO A 63 1.46 -9.31 -1.32
N PHE A 64 2.55 -10.06 -1.42
CA PHE A 64 3.86 -9.60 -0.94
C PHE A 64 4.29 -8.28 -1.57
N GLY A 65 4.02 -8.08 -2.85
CA GLY A 65 4.32 -6.83 -3.55
C GLY A 65 3.60 -5.62 -2.96
N ALA A 66 2.33 -5.77 -2.55
CA ALA A 66 1.57 -4.72 -1.88
C ALA A 66 2.19 -4.35 -0.53
N TRP A 67 2.60 -5.36 0.25
CA TRP A 67 3.27 -5.15 1.52
C TRP A 67 4.63 -4.47 1.36
N VAL A 68 5.46 -4.92 0.40
CA VAL A 68 6.75 -4.26 0.08
C VAL A 68 6.54 -2.82 -0.38
N PHE A 69 5.51 -2.56 -1.21
CA PHE A 69 5.21 -1.20 -1.66
C PHE A 69 4.82 -0.28 -0.49
N THR A 70 4.01 -0.76 0.45
CA THR A 70 3.64 0.01 1.64
C THR A 70 4.86 0.39 2.46
N ILE A 71 5.79 -0.55 2.71
CA ILE A 71 7.07 -0.26 3.38
C ILE A 71 7.87 0.79 2.58
N THR A 72 7.98 0.62 1.25
CA THR A 72 8.71 1.54 0.37
C THR A 72 8.15 2.95 0.49
N ARG A 73 6.83 3.09 0.37
CA ARG A 73 6.17 4.39 0.44
C ARG A 73 6.39 5.09 1.78
N HIS A 74 6.20 4.37 2.89
CA HIS A 74 6.42 4.94 4.23
C HIS A 74 7.86 5.40 4.43
N ARG A 75 8.85 4.60 4.01
CA ARG A 75 10.26 4.97 4.09
C ARG A 75 10.58 6.20 3.24
N CYS A 76 10.09 6.26 2.01
CA CYS A 76 10.30 7.39 1.13
C CYS A 76 9.65 8.68 1.67
N ILE A 77 8.41 8.62 2.16
CA ILE A 77 7.74 9.78 2.76
C ILE A 77 8.49 10.27 4.00
N ARG A 78 8.94 9.35 4.87
CA ARG A 78 9.72 9.71 6.06
C ARG A 78 11.04 10.39 5.69
N ALA A 79 11.76 9.86 4.70
CA ALA A 79 13.03 10.44 4.25
C ALA A 79 12.88 11.82 3.59
N MET A 80 11.71 12.10 3.00
CA MET A 80 11.43 13.39 2.35
C MET A 80 10.86 14.44 3.31
N ARG A 81 10.54 14.09 4.56
CA ARG A 81 10.08 15.07 5.56
C ARG A 81 11.24 15.97 6.00
N PRO A 82 11.04 17.29 6.15
CA PRO A 82 12.04 18.17 6.73
C PRO A 82 12.41 17.69 8.14
N VAL A 83 13.70 17.73 8.48
CA VAL A 83 14.26 17.24 9.77
C VAL A 83 13.57 17.88 10.99
N ALA A 84 12.99 19.07 10.87
CA ALA A 84 12.29 19.77 11.95
C ALA A 84 10.99 19.09 12.44
N LEU A 85 10.47 18.08 11.74
CA LEU A 85 9.23 17.36 12.07
C LEU A 85 9.45 15.89 12.45
N VAL A 86 10.70 15.46 12.57
CA VAL A 86 11.02 14.10 13.03
C VAL A 86 10.96 14.11 14.56
N ARG A 87 9.78 13.90 15.12
CA ARG A 87 9.68 13.30 16.43
C ARG A 87 10.15 11.86 16.30
N ASP A 88 11.10 11.50 17.14
CA ASP A 88 11.62 10.13 17.26
C ASP A 88 10.53 9.25 17.92
N ASP A 89 9.50 8.94 17.14
CA ASP A 89 8.55 7.92 17.51
C ASP A 89 9.15 6.60 17.02
N GLY A 90 9.83 5.94 17.93
CA GLY A 90 10.28 4.54 17.82
C GLY A 90 9.10 3.58 17.64
N ALA A 91 8.19 3.92 16.76
CA ALA A 91 7.06 3.08 16.40
C ALA A 91 7.56 1.91 15.57
N GLU A 92 7.79 0.80 16.27
CA GLU A 92 7.73 -0.54 15.74
C GLU A 92 6.48 -0.69 14.85
N MET A 93 6.57 -1.51 13.82
CA MET A 93 5.67 -1.75 12.70
C MET A 93 4.22 -2.16 13.07
N ASP A 94 3.71 -1.83 14.24
CA ASP A 94 2.41 -2.28 14.74
C ASP A 94 1.27 -1.26 14.51
N GLU A 95 1.57 -0.11 13.93
CA GLU A 95 0.54 0.88 13.62
C GLU A 95 0.55 1.26 12.13
N LEU A 96 -0.14 0.43 11.32
CA LEU A 96 -0.81 0.91 10.12
C LEU A 96 -1.96 1.84 10.55
N ARG A 97 -1.64 2.90 11.29
CA ARG A 97 -2.58 3.99 11.50
C ARG A 97 -2.67 4.77 10.20
N HIS A 98 -3.90 4.99 9.78
CA HIS A 98 -4.28 5.97 8.78
C HIS A 98 -3.48 7.27 8.96
N PRO A 99 -3.15 8.02 7.88
CA PRO A 99 -2.66 9.36 8.01
C PRO A 99 -3.63 10.11 8.93
N GLU A 100 -3.10 10.70 10.00
CA GLU A 100 -3.89 11.48 10.96
C GLU A 100 -4.75 12.46 10.17
N ALA A 101 -6.06 12.32 10.37
CA ALA A 101 -7.04 13.28 9.90
C ALA A 101 -6.62 14.67 10.35
N GLY A 102 -6.65 15.63 9.44
CA GLY A 102 -6.37 17.03 9.77
C GLY A 102 -7.32 17.52 10.86
N PRO A 103 -6.95 18.55 11.64
CA PRO A 103 -7.71 19.01 12.78
C PRO A 103 -8.96 19.77 12.34
N GLU A 104 -10.02 19.12 11.97
CA GLU A 104 -11.40 19.67 11.84
C GLU A 104 -12.33 18.70 11.09
N GLU A 105 -12.27 17.40 11.40
CA GLU A 105 -13.33 16.50 10.96
C GLU A 105 -14.54 16.64 11.90
N SER A 106 -15.64 17.15 11.34
CA SER A 106 -16.92 17.19 12.02
C SER A 106 -17.38 15.78 12.41
N ALA A 107 -18.17 15.64 13.48
CA ALA A 107 -18.75 14.34 13.88
C ALA A 107 -19.48 13.64 12.72
N GLU A 108 -20.08 14.41 11.82
CA GLU A 108 -20.73 13.94 10.59
C GLU A 108 -19.74 13.34 9.58
N GLY A 109 -18.54 13.93 9.46
CA GLY A 109 -17.47 13.40 8.59
C GLY A 109 -16.99 12.02 9.03
N ARG A 110 -16.83 11.80 10.34
CA ARG A 110 -16.41 10.50 10.91
C ARG A 110 -17.47 9.42 10.70
N ILE A 111 -18.75 9.74 10.91
CA ILE A 111 -19.86 8.80 10.67
C ILE A 111 -19.89 8.40 9.20
N ARG A 112 -19.66 9.36 8.29
CA ARG A 112 -19.61 9.11 6.85
C ARG A 112 -18.44 8.22 6.47
N GLU A 113 -17.27 8.45 7.05
CA GLU A 113 -16.07 7.63 6.83
C GLU A 113 -16.29 6.19 7.30
N GLU A 114 -16.82 5.99 8.51
CA GLU A 114 -17.16 4.67 9.03
C GLU A 114 -18.11 3.91 8.11
N GLN A 115 -19.16 4.56 7.62
CA GLN A 115 -20.12 3.98 6.69
C GLN A 115 -19.48 3.59 5.33
N VAL A 116 -18.55 4.39 4.83
CA VAL A 116 -17.79 4.06 3.61
C VAL A 116 -16.88 2.85 3.83
N LEU A 117 -16.16 2.80 4.96
CA LEU A 117 -15.30 1.67 5.30
C LEU A 117 -16.09 0.37 5.49
N GLU A 118 -17.27 0.45 6.10
CA GLU A 118 -18.18 -0.69 6.24
C GLU A 118 -18.69 -1.17 4.89
N ALA A 119 -19.11 -0.26 4.00
CA ALA A 119 -19.51 -0.61 2.63
C ALA A 119 -18.37 -1.29 1.84
N ILE A 120 -17.13 -0.83 2.01
CA ILE A 120 -15.96 -1.48 1.40
C ILE A 120 -15.78 -2.92 1.90
N ARG A 121 -15.94 -3.15 3.21
CA ARG A 121 -15.78 -4.48 3.80
C ARG A 121 -16.86 -5.45 3.40
N GLU A 122 -18.10 -4.99 3.27
CA GLU A 122 -19.27 -5.85 3.01
C GLU A 122 -19.47 -6.14 1.52
N GLU A 123 -19.21 -5.16 0.64
CA GLU A 123 -19.59 -5.24 -0.76
C GLU A 123 -18.44 -5.62 -1.70
N LEU A 124 -17.20 -5.41 -1.29
CA LEU A 124 -16.04 -5.68 -2.12
C LEU A 124 -15.36 -7.00 -1.72
N ASP A 125 -14.97 -7.79 -2.71
CA ASP A 125 -14.12 -8.94 -2.44
C ASP A 125 -12.68 -8.50 -2.03
N PRO A 126 -11.89 -9.40 -1.42
CA PRO A 126 -10.55 -9.04 -0.92
C PRO A 126 -9.62 -8.47 -2.00
N GLN A 127 -9.72 -8.92 -3.25
CA GLN A 127 -8.87 -8.45 -4.33
C GLN A 127 -9.30 -7.04 -4.80
N GLU A 128 -10.59 -6.77 -4.86
CA GLU A 128 -11.16 -5.45 -5.13
C GLU A 128 -10.78 -4.44 -4.03
N GLN A 129 -10.86 -4.84 -2.75
CA GLN A 129 -10.43 -4.03 -1.62
C GLN A 129 -8.95 -3.66 -1.73
N GLN A 130 -8.09 -4.64 -2.04
CA GLN A 130 -6.65 -4.42 -2.21
C GLN A 130 -6.35 -3.51 -3.40
N ALA A 131 -7.03 -3.70 -4.54
CA ALA A 131 -6.87 -2.83 -5.71
C ALA A 131 -7.26 -1.39 -5.39
N LEU A 132 -8.38 -1.19 -4.69
CA LEU A 132 -8.84 0.11 -4.27
C LEU A 132 -7.86 0.78 -3.30
N TRP A 133 -7.38 0.05 -2.30
CA TRP A 133 -6.37 0.54 -1.36
C TRP A 133 -5.10 0.99 -2.08
N LEU A 134 -4.50 0.11 -2.89
CA LEU A 134 -3.27 0.42 -3.62
C LEU A 134 -3.44 1.63 -4.56
N ARG A 135 -4.60 1.77 -5.18
CA ARG A 135 -4.86 2.88 -6.10
C ARG A 135 -5.17 4.19 -5.38
N CYS A 136 -6.05 4.19 -4.36
CA CYS A 136 -6.57 5.40 -3.74
C CYS A 136 -5.68 5.89 -2.59
N ILE A 137 -5.24 4.99 -1.71
CA ILE A 137 -4.43 5.35 -0.54
C ILE A 137 -2.95 5.40 -0.92
N GLU A 138 -2.44 4.33 -1.53
CA GLU A 138 -1.03 4.23 -1.91
C GLU A 138 -0.71 4.97 -3.22
N ARG A 139 -1.72 5.48 -3.93
CA ARG A 139 -1.61 6.21 -5.21
C ARG A 139 -0.80 5.47 -6.27
N MET A 140 -0.83 4.13 -6.22
CA MET A 140 -0.11 3.28 -7.16
C MET A 140 -0.74 3.37 -8.56
N PRO A 141 0.06 3.47 -9.65
CA PRO A 141 -0.45 3.38 -11.01
C PRO A 141 -1.15 2.06 -11.29
N VAL A 142 -2.20 2.09 -12.10
CA VAL A 142 -3.04 0.91 -12.38
C VAL A 142 -2.24 -0.27 -12.94
N ASP A 143 -1.25 0.00 -13.79
CA ASP A 143 -0.41 -1.05 -14.38
C ASP A 143 0.48 -1.72 -13.30
N GLU A 144 0.92 -0.97 -12.31
CA GLU A 144 1.64 -1.53 -11.16
C GLU A 144 0.71 -2.30 -10.23
N VAL A 145 -0.51 -1.81 -9.98
CA VAL A 145 -1.54 -2.55 -9.23
C VAL A 145 -1.80 -3.90 -9.89
N THR A 146 -1.92 -3.94 -11.23
CA THR A 146 -2.08 -5.17 -12.00
C THR A 146 -0.95 -6.16 -11.74
N ARG A 147 0.29 -5.68 -11.80
CA ARG A 147 1.49 -6.50 -11.59
C ARG A 147 1.61 -6.99 -10.14
N VAL A 148 1.37 -6.10 -9.17
CA VAL A 148 1.51 -6.39 -7.74
C VAL A 148 0.46 -7.38 -7.27
N LEU A 149 -0.78 -7.27 -7.78
CA LEU A 149 -1.87 -8.19 -7.45
C LEU A 149 -1.86 -9.48 -8.29
N GLY A 150 -1.01 -9.56 -9.32
CA GLY A 150 -0.96 -10.72 -10.21
C GLY A 150 -2.27 -10.93 -10.97
N VAL A 151 -2.90 -9.83 -11.43
CA VAL A 151 -4.18 -9.91 -12.15
C VAL A 151 -3.95 -10.31 -13.59
N GLU A 152 -4.35 -11.54 -13.94
CA GLU A 152 -4.15 -12.11 -15.30
C GLU A 152 -5.25 -11.74 -16.30
N SER A 153 -6.28 -10.99 -15.89
CA SER A 153 -7.37 -10.60 -16.80
C SER A 153 -6.89 -9.59 -17.85
N ALA A 154 -7.52 -9.62 -19.04
CA ALA A 154 -7.19 -8.71 -20.14
C ALA A 154 -7.29 -7.21 -19.77
N THR A 155 -8.13 -6.86 -18.82
CA THR A 155 -8.31 -5.50 -18.30
C THR A 155 -7.42 -5.19 -17.09
N GLY A 156 -6.74 -6.19 -16.54
CA GLY A 156 -5.90 -6.05 -15.34
C GLY A 156 -6.65 -5.45 -14.15
N ALA A 157 -5.94 -4.71 -13.32
CA ALA A 157 -6.53 -4.02 -12.17
C ALA A 157 -7.55 -2.94 -12.54
N ARG A 158 -7.58 -2.46 -13.79
CA ARG A 158 -8.59 -1.52 -14.26
C ARG A 158 -10.00 -2.11 -14.15
N GLY A 159 -10.18 -3.38 -14.54
CA GLY A 159 -11.43 -4.10 -14.41
C GLY A 159 -11.88 -4.25 -12.96
N LEU A 160 -10.95 -4.63 -12.07
CA LEU A 160 -11.21 -4.70 -10.63
C LEU A 160 -11.66 -3.36 -10.04
N LEU A 161 -10.92 -2.30 -10.33
CA LEU A 161 -11.24 -0.95 -9.84
C LEU A 161 -12.57 -0.44 -10.36
N GLN A 162 -12.91 -0.74 -11.62
CA GLN A 162 -14.20 -0.37 -12.20
C GLN A 162 -15.35 -1.11 -11.51
N THR A 163 -15.18 -2.42 -11.27
CA THR A 163 -16.17 -3.23 -10.56
C THR A 163 -16.33 -2.78 -9.11
N ALA A 164 -15.22 -2.56 -8.40
CA ALA A 164 -15.22 -2.06 -7.04
C ALA A 164 -15.95 -0.72 -6.91
N ARG A 165 -15.66 0.24 -7.80
CA ARG A 165 -16.32 1.56 -7.81
C ARG A 165 -17.82 1.43 -8.05
N ARG A 166 -18.25 0.57 -8.98
CA ARG A 166 -19.67 0.34 -9.26
C ARG A 166 -20.39 -0.26 -8.04
N LYS A 167 -19.82 -1.29 -7.41
CA LYS A 167 -20.37 -1.92 -6.21
C LYS A 167 -20.48 -0.92 -5.06
N LEU A 168 -19.40 -0.18 -4.81
CA LEU A 168 -19.35 0.82 -3.74
C LEU A 168 -20.36 1.95 -3.95
N ARG A 169 -20.47 2.47 -5.19
CA ARG A 169 -21.47 3.50 -5.53
C ARG A 169 -22.87 3.02 -5.21
N ALA A 170 -23.25 1.82 -5.69
CA ALA A 170 -24.55 1.25 -5.43
C ALA A 170 -24.82 1.03 -3.93
N ALA A 171 -23.81 0.64 -3.17
CA ALA A 171 -23.92 0.46 -1.73
C ALA A 171 -24.15 1.78 -0.98
N LEU A 172 -23.40 2.83 -1.34
CA LEU A 172 -23.52 4.14 -0.73
C LEU A 172 -24.85 4.81 -1.06
N GLU A 173 -25.34 4.67 -2.31
CA GLU A 173 -26.68 5.12 -2.71
C GLU A 173 -27.79 4.45 -1.87
N ARG A 174 -27.70 3.12 -1.65
CA ARG A 174 -28.65 2.40 -0.79
C ARG A 174 -28.63 2.90 0.67
N ARG A 175 -27.51 3.42 1.14
CA ARG A 175 -27.33 3.98 2.49
C ARG A 175 -27.65 5.48 2.57
N GLY A 176 -28.07 6.10 1.45
CA GLY A 176 -28.40 7.53 1.38
C GLY A 176 -27.17 8.45 1.48
N ILE A 177 -25.98 7.93 1.20
CA ILE A 177 -24.73 8.70 1.24
C ILE A 177 -24.48 9.29 -0.16
N ALA A 178 -24.52 10.62 -0.26
CA ALA A 178 -24.21 11.31 -1.50
C ALA A 178 -22.71 11.15 -1.84
N ILE A 179 -22.41 10.73 -3.08
CA ILE A 179 -21.06 10.67 -3.62
C ILE A 179 -20.84 11.96 -4.41
N GLU A 180 -19.99 12.85 -3.92
CA GLU A 180 -19.51 13.94 -4.76
C GLU A 180 -18.62 13.33 -5.84
N GLU A 181 -18.95 13.55 -7.11
CA GLU A 181 -18.10 13.17 -8.23
C GLU A 181 -16.85 14.08 -8.21
N GLY A 182 -15.86 13.67 -7.45
CA GLY A 182 -14.53 14.29 -7.54
C GLY A 182 -13.95 14.00 -8.94
N ASP A 183 -13.60 15.06 -9.66
CA ASP A 183 -12.99 15.07 -10.98
C ASP A 183 -11.93 13.97 -11.12
N ALA A 184 -12.25 12.97 -11.91
CA ALA A 184 -11.30 11.97 -12.38
C ALA A 184 -10.55 12.56 -13.60
N THR A 185 -9.55 13.41 -13.32
CA THR A 185 -8.55 13.79 -14.32
C THR A 185 -7.29 12.95 -14.14
#